data_5b3c56d05a4c6d900bda1a31be5c7aef
#
_entry.id   5b3c56d05a4c6d900bda1a31be5c7aef
#
_cell.length_a   1.000
_cell.length_b   1.000
_cell.length_c   1.000
_cell.angle_alpha   90.00
_cell.angle_beta   90.00
_cell.angle_gamma   90.00
#
_symmetry.space_group_name_H-M   'P 1'
#
loop_
_entity.id
_entity.type
_entity.pdbx_description
1 polymer ?
#
loop_
_entity_poly.entity_id
_entity_poly.type
_entity_poly.pdbx_seq_one_letter_code
_entity_poly.pdbx_strand_id
1 'polypeptide(L)'
;AAHTISFSSLQMNVNTSANYTQNKVGRDSTNFYGGSVTVAKKFFENKLNTSLGTLYNRTNDSFGNSVLGIKCNVSYVLLEKHNFSFYGMQMFRSSQQKSAEDITLNVNYSYSF
;
A
#
# COMPACT_ATOMS: atom_id res chain seq x y z
N ALA A 1 11.63 -4.31 11.00
CA ALA A 1 11.91 -5.55 10.28
C ALA A 1 11.19 -5.59 8.96
N ALA A 2 11.84 -6.08 7.92
CA ALA A 2 11.26 -6.21 6.60
C ALA A 2 11.42 -7.65 6.12
N HIS A 3 10.34 -8.20 5.59
CA HIS A 3 10.35 -9.54 5.02
C HIS A 3 9.86 -9.50 3.59
N THR A 4 10.57 -10.20 2.72
CA THR A 4 10.17 -10.38 1.33
C THR A 4 10.12 -11.87 1.06
N ILE A 5 8.96 -12.35 0.62
CA ILE A 5 8.76 -13.74 0.28
C ILE A 5 8.37 -13.80 -1.19
N SER A 6 9.11 -14.58 -1.97
CA SER A 6 8.85 -14.74 -3.39
C SER A 6 8.48 -16.18 -3.69
N PHE A 7 7.36 -16.35 -4.37
CA PHE A 7 6.89 -17.66 -4.83
C PHE A 7 7.04 -17.72 -6.33
N SER A 8 8.14 -18.32 -6.79
CA SER A 8 8.41 -18.35 -8.22
C SER A 8 7.43 -19.22 -9.00
N SER A 9 6.92 -20.28 -8.40
CA SER A 9 5.95 -21.15 -9.06
C SER A 9 4.59 -20.47 -9.23
N LEU A 10 4.22 -19.54 -8.34
CA LEU A 10 2.98 -18.81 -8.42
C LEU A 10 3.17 -17.41 -8.98
N GLN A 11 4.40 -17.01 -9.25
CA GLN A 11 4.76 -15.64 -9.68
C GLN A 11 4.17 -14.59 -8.75
N MET A 12 4.23 -14.86 -7.47
CA MET A 12 3.68 -13.99 -6.43
C MET A 12 4.79 -13.53 -5.49
N ASN A 13 4.78 -12.25 -5.18
CA ASN A 13 5.71 -11.65 -4.23
C ASN A 13 4.93 -11.03 -3.08
N VAL A 14 5.36 -11.30 -1.87
CA VAL A 14 4.76 -10.73 -0.67
C VAL A 14 5.84 -9.98 0.10
N ASN A 15 5.63 -8.69 0.30
CA ASN A 15 6.53 -7.83 1.07
C ASN A 15 5.82 -7.37 2.33
N THR A 16 6.47 -7.56 3.46
CA THR A 16 5.95 -7.06 4.74
C THR A 16 7.03 -6.21 5.40
N SER A 17 6.62 -5.10 5.99
CA SER A 17 7.53 -4.25 6.74
C SER A 17 6.83 -3.74 7.98
N ALA A 18 7.60 -3.53 9.04
CA ALA A 18 7.11 -2.98 10.29
C ALA A 18 8.12 -1.98 10.82
N ASN A 19 7.62 -0.84 11.28
CA ASN A 19 8.45 0.24 11.81
C ASN A 19 7.95 0.62 13.20
N TYR A 20 8.87 0.87 14.09
CA TYR A 20 8.56 1.32 15.44
C TYR A 20 9.54 2.42 15.82
N THR A 21 9.01 3.56 16.25
CA THR A 21 9.81 4.70 16.68
C THR A 21 9.26 5.22 17.99
N GLN A 22 10.12 5.42 18.96
CA GLN A 22 9.76 5.98 20.24
C GLN A 22 10.53 7.27 20.45
N ASN A 23 9.80 8.36 20.71
CA ASN A 23 10.38 9.66 20.99
C ASN A 23 9.98 10.10 22.39
N LYS A 24 10.95 10.53 23.17
CA LYS A 24 10.70 11.13 24.48
C LYS A 24 11.24 12.54 24.48
N VAL A 25 10.38 13.52 24.75
CA VAL A 25 10.76 14.91 24.89
C VAL A 25 10.21 15.40 26.22
N GLY A 26 11.12 15.60 27.19
CA GLY A 26 10.72 16.00 28.51
C GLY A 26 9.86 14.97 29.22
N ARG A 27 8.64 15.35 29.60
CA ARG A 27 7.68 14.42 30.22
C ARG A 27 6.78 13.73 29.22
N ASP A 28 6.82 14.16 27.97
CA ASP A 28 5.98 13.60 26.92
C ASP A 28 6.70 12.49 26.19
N SER A 29 6.00 11.39 25.98
CA SER A 29 6.52 10.30 25.17
C SER A 29 5.55 10.05 24.04
N THR A 30 6.07 9.94 22.83
CA THR A 30 5.29 9.67 21.64
C THR A 30 5.81 8.42 20.99
N ASN A 31 4.94 7.46 20.78
CA ASN A 31 5.28 6.20 20.12
C ASN A 31 4.63 6.16 18.74
N PHE A 32 5.45 5.91 17.73
CA PHE A 32 4.97 5.71 16.36
C PHE A 32 5.19 4.26 15.99
N TYR A 33 4.17 3.61 15.51
CA TYR A 33 4.34 2.29 14.97
C TYR A 33 3.51 2.15 13.69
N GLY A 34 4.06 1.40 12.78
CA GLY A 34 3.42 1.22 11.49
C GLY A 34 3.86 -0.07 10.86
N GLY A 35 3.06 -0.53 9.93
CA GLY A 35 3.37 -1.71 9.16
C GLY A 35 2.78 -1.61 7.78
N SER A 36 3.37 -2.29 6.83
CA SER A 36 2.85 -2.35 5.48
C SER A 36 2.97 -3.77 4.95
N VAL A 37 1.98 -4.17 4.17
CA VAL A 37 1.97 -5.47 3.50
C VAL A 37 1.62 -5.19 2.04
N THR A 38 2.46 -5.70 1.14
CA THR A 38 2.25 -5.56 -0.30
C THR A 38 2.32 -6.94 -0.93
N VAL A 39 1.30 -7.28 -1.70
CA VAL A 39 1.23 -8.54 -2.43
C VAL A 39 1.16 -8.21 -3.91
N ALA A 40 2.08 -8.77 -4.68
CA ALA A 40 2.11 -8.60 -6.12
C ALA A 40 2.02 -9.97 -6.77
N LYS A 41 1.19 -10.07 -7.79
CA LYS A 41 1.01 -11.33 -8.51
C LYS A 41 0.89 -11.05 -9.99
N LYS A 42 1.50 -11.92 -10.79
CA LYS A 42 1.45 -11.86 -12.25
C LYS A 42 0.58 -12.99 -12.78
N PHE A 43 -0.26 -12.64 -13.75
CA PHE A 43 -1.18 -13.58 -14.38
C PHE A 43 -0.95 -13.56 -15.89
N PHE A 44 -1.42 -14.60 -16.58
CA PHE A 44 -1.40 -14.66 -18.03
C PHE A 44 -0.02 -14.42 -18.61
N GLU A 45 0.96 -15.19 -18.15
CA GLU A 45 2.34 -15.13 -18.68
C GLU A 45 2.93 -13.72 -18.62
N ASN A 46 2.76 -13.04 -17.48
CA ASN A 46 3.25 -11.67 -17.23
C ASN A 46 2.49 -10.57 -17.98
N LYS A 47 1.34 -10.90 -18.57
CA LYS A 47 0.53 -9.88 -19.24
C LYS A 47 -0.33 -9.08 -18.26
N LEU A 48 -0.74 -9.71 -17.17
CA LEU A 48 -1.53 -9.04 -16.15
C LEU A 48 -0.72 -8.98 -14.85
N ASN A 49 -0.43 -7.80 -14.39
CA ASN A 49 0.27 -7.57 -13.14
C ASN A 49 -0.68 -6.91 -12.17
N THR A 50 -0.85 -7.52 -11.00
CA THR A 50 -1.69 -6.95 -9.94
C THR A 50 -0.85 -6.79 -8.69
N SER A 51 -1.06 -5.70 -7.99
CA SER A 51 -0.44 -5.51 -6.69
C SER A 51 -1.45 -4.88 -5.75
N LEU A 52 -1.47 -5.38 -4.54
CA LEU A 52 -2.35 -4.90 -3.48
C LEU A 52 -1.48 -4.60 -2.27
N GLY A 53 -1.56 -3.37 -1.78
CA GLY A 53 -0.78 -2.96 -0.63
C GLY A 53 -1.66 -2.34 0.44
N THR A 54 -1.33 -2.62 1.69
CA THR A 54 -1.97 -1.99 2.83
C THR A 54 -0.89 -1.33 3.68
N LEU A 55 -1.20 -0.15 4.19
CA LEU A 55 -0.31 0.60 5.05
C LEU A 55 -1.08 1.01 6.30
N TYR A 56 -0.52 0.73 7.45
CA TYR A 56 -1.13 1.10 8.72
C TYR A 56 -0.09 1.83 9.57
N ASN A 57 -0.42 3.03 10.00
CA ASN A 57 0.40 3.82 10.91
C ASN A 57 -0.45 4.29 12.06
N ARG A 58 0.06 4.15 13.26
CA ARG A 58 -0.61 4.62 14.45
C ARG A 58 0.36 5.39 15.32
N THR A 59 -0.11 6.51 15.82
CA THR A 59 0.64 7.33 16.76
C THR A 59 -0.02 7.21 18.11
N ASN A 60 0.73 6.81 19.12
CA ASN A 60 0.24 6.70 20.49
C ASN A 60 0.65 7.95 21.25
N ASP A 61 -0.11 9.00 21.08
CA ASP A 61 0.08 10.24 21.81
C ASP A 61 -1.25 10.63 22.46
N SER A 62 -1.31 11.84 23.02
CA SER A 62 -2.53 12.32 23.67
C SER A 62 -3.68 12.51 22.68
N PHE A 63 -3.40 12.60 21.38
CA PHE A 63 -4.41 12.79 20.36
C PHE A 63 -4.82 11.49 19.65
N GLY A 64 -4.02 10.45 19.72
CA GLY A 64 -4.38 9.14 19.20
C GLY A 64 -4.71 9.12 17.70
N ASN A 65 -3.76 9.50 16.85
CA ASN A 65 -3.97 9.52 15.41
C ASN A 65 -3.65 8.16 14.79
N SER A 66 -4.46 7.74 13.84
CA SER A 66 -4.19 6.52 13.08
C SER A 66 -4.49 6.76 11.60
N VAL A 67 -3.69 6.12 10.74
CA VAL A 67 -3.84 6.21 9.29
C VAL A 67 -3.81 4.80 8.73
N LEU A 68 -4.84 4.45 7.97
CA LEU A 68 -4.91 3.18 7.25
C LEU A 68 -5.00 3.48 5.76
N GLY A 69 -4.07 2.95 4.97
CA GLY A 69 -4.05 3.13 3.54
C GLY A 69 -4.16 1.80 2.82
N ILE A 70 -4.95 1.77 1.76
CA ILE A 70 -5.09 0.61 0.90
C ILE A 70 -4.75 1.07 -0.52
N LYS A 71 -3.82 0.36 -1.17
CA LYS A 71 -3.39 0.67 -2.53
C LYS A 71 -3.64 -0.55 -3.41
N CYS A 72 -4.12 -0.31 -4.60
CA CYS A 72 -4.35 -1.35 -5.59
C CYS A 72 -3.81 -0.88 -6.93
N ASN A 73 -2.95 -1.68 -7.53
CA ASN A 73 -2.41 -1.43 -8.86
C ASN A 73 -2.72 -2.62 -9.76
N VAL A 74 -3.25 -2.36 -10.92
CA VAL A 74 -3.50 -3.38 -11.94
C VAL A 74 -2.95 -2.88 -13.25
N SER A 75 -2.11 -3.68 -13.89
CA SER A 75 -1.48 -3.35 -15.15
C SER A 75 -1.70 -4.52 -16.10
N TYR A 76 -2.26 -4.26 -17.27
CA TYR A 76 -2.63 -5.30 -18.23
C TYR A 76 -2.11 -4.92 -19.60
N VAL A 77 -1.42 -5.85 -20.26
CA VAL A 77 -0.92 -5.69 -21.61
C VAL A 77 -1.65 -6.65 -22.51
N LEU A 78 -2.41 -6.11 -23.46
CA LEU A 78 -3.20 -6.92 -24.40
C LEU A 78 -2.55 -6.84 -25.77
N LEU A 79 -2.29 -8.01 -26.37
CA LEU A 79 -1.72 -8.14 -27.71
C LEU A 79 -0.39 -7.40 -27.88
N GLU A 80 0.32 -7.18 -26.77
CA GLU A 80 1.60 -6.47 -26.72
C GLU A 80 1.55 -5.05 -27.25
N LYS A 81 0.36 -4.52 -27.53
CA LYS A 81 0.17 -3.18 -28.08
C LYS A 81 -0.69 -2.29 -27.20
N HIS A 82 -1.65 -2.88 -26.49
CA HIS A 82 -2.57 -2.13 -25.64
C HIS A 82 -2.12 -2.26 -24.20
N ASN A 83 -1.86 -1.13 -23.56
CA ASN A 83 -1.47 -1.10 -22.16
C ASN A 83 -2.55 -0.41 -21.34
N PHE A 84 -3.09 -1.12 -20.39
CA PHE A 84 -4.07 -0.60 -19.45
C PHE A 84 -3.44 -0.57 -18.07
N SER A 85 -3.60 0.52 -17.37
CA SER A 85 -3.18 0.60 -15.97
C SER A 85 -4.27 1.23 -15.13
N PHE A 86 -4.48 0.65 -13.98
CA PHE A 86 -5.45 1.12 -13.00
C PHE A 86 -4.74 1.27 -11.66
N TYR A 87 -4.90 2.40 -11.05
CA TYR A 87 -4.34 2.68 -9.73
C TYR A 87 -5.45 3.20 -8.84
N GLY A 88 -5.64 2.55 -7.72
CA GLY A 88 -6.59 2.98 -6.71
C GLY A 88 -5.90 3.07 -5.37
N MET A 89 -6.18 4.12 -4.65
CA MET A 89 -5.68 4.32 -3.31
C MET A 89 -6.79 4.88 -2.43
N GLN A 90 -6.97 4.29 -1.27
CA GLN A 90 -7.93 4.76 -0.29
C GLN A 90 -7.21 4.92 1.04
N MET A 91 -7.33 6.09 1.64
CA MET A 91 -6.73 6.38 2.92
C MET A 91 -7.81 6.75 3.92
N PHE A 92 -7.76 6.10 5.08
CA PHE A 92 -8.63 6.40 6.20
C PHE A 92 -7.78 7.03 7.29
N ARG A 93 -8.12 8.25 7.69
CA ARG A 93 -7.46 8.95 8.77
C ARG A 93 -8.43 9.10 9.92
N SER A 94 -8.02 8.69 11.09
CA SER A 94 -8.85 8.75 12.28
C SER A 94 -8.10 9.46 13.39
N SER A 95 -8.73 10.45 13.99
CA SER A 95 -8.23 11.13 15.18
C SER A 95 -9.37 11.28 16.17
N GLN A 96 -9.06 11.72 17.39
CA GLN A 96 -10.08 11.85 18.43
C GLN A 96 -11.22 12.81 18.06
N GLN A 97 -10.93 13.79 17.21
CA GLN A 97 -11.91 14.81 16.87
C GLN A 97 -12.47 14.72 15.47
N LYS A 98 -11.75 14.08 14.54
CA LYS A 98 -12.18 14.02 13.15
C LYS A 98 -11.74 12.72 12.51
N SER A 99 -12.59 12.22 11.63
CA SER A 99 -12.23 11.14 10.71
C SER A 99 -12.30 11.67 9.29
N ALA A 100 -11.31 11.31 8.47
CA ALA A 100 -11.22 11.75 7.09
C ALA A 100 -10.94 10.56 6.20
N GLU A 101 -11.48 10.60 5.00
CA GLU A 101 -11.31 9.54 4.02
C GLU A 101 -10.92 10.17 2.69
N ASP A 102 -9.83 9.69 2.11
CA ASP A 102 -9.34 10.14 0.81
C ASP A 102 -9.33 8.98 -0.16
N ILE A 103 -9.87 9.19 -1.34
CA ILE A 103 -9.90 8.19 -2.41
C ILE A 103 -9.26 8.79 -3.65
N THR A 104 -8.29 8.08 -4.21
CA THR A 104 -7.62 8.47 -5.45
C THR A 104 -7.76 7.32 -6.45
N LEU A 105 -8.27 7.61 -7.62
CA LEU A 105 -8.42 6.65 -8.70
C LEU A 105 -7.80 7.21 -9.97
N ASN A 106 -6.92 6.43 -10.58
CA ASN A 106 -6.29 6.78 -11.86
C ASN A 106 -6.43 5.61 -12.82
N VAL A 107 -6.83 5.90 -14.03
CA VAL A 107 -6.92 4.92 -15.11
C VAL A 107 -6.15 5.47 -16.29
N ASN A 108 -5.22 4.70 -16.80
CA ASN A 108 -4.41 5.06 -17.95
C ASN A 108 -4.51 4.01 -19.03
N TYR A 109 -4.55 4.48 -20.26
CA TYR A 109 -4.55 3.62 -21.43
C TYR A 109 -3.53 4.16 -22.42
N SER A 110 -2.67 3.29 -22.92
CA SER A 110 -1.72 3.68 -23.96
C SER A 110 -1.67 2.59 -25.03
N TYR A 111 -1.41 3.01 -26.24
CA TYR A 111 -1.29 2.12 -27.39
C TYR A 111 0.12 2.26 -27.97
N SER A 112 0.79 1.11 -28.12
CA SER A 112 2.15 1.05 -28.69
C SER A 112 2.08 0.56 -30.12
N PHE A 113 2.75 1.23 -31.01
CA PHE A 113 2.84 0.82 -32.40
C PHE A 113 4.00 -0.14 -32.62
#